data_b9d85944b8c106ffca355574450c773c
#
_entry.id   b9d85944b8c106ffca355574450c773c
#
_cell.length_a   1.000
_cell.length_b   1.000
_cell.length_c   1.000
_cell.angle_alpha   90.00
_cell.angle_beta   90.00
_cell.angle_gamma   90.00
#
_symmetry.space_group_name_H-M   'P 1'
#
loop_
_entity.id
_entity.type
_entity.pdbx_description
1 polymer ?
#
loop_
_entity_poly.entity_id
_entity_poly.type
_entity_poly.pdbx_seq_one_letter_code
_entity_poly.pdbx_strand_id
1 'polypeptide(L)'
;MYKRQGEKSEEQADWENVLGAQLDIGLDGVDKRRVVIAYEPIWSIGPGKTPADKPYITKIARFVKARTGGLDVVYGGGLKQDNAAMLASIDEIDGGLIALTRFSGEIGFYPDEYLDIIRRYLGK
;
A
#
# COMPACT_ATOMS: atom_id res chain seq x y z
N MET A 1 13.79 -5.48 -7.14
CA MET A 1 13.70 -6.49 -8.20
C MET A 1 12.57 -6.15 -9.15
N TYR A 2 12.81 -6.26 -10.43
CA TYR A 2 11.79 -6.00 -11.42
C TYR A 2 10.77 -7.14 -11.46
N LYS A 3 9.47 -6.81 -11.40
CA LYS A 3 8.38 -7.77 -11.52
C LYS A 3 7.63 -7.59 -12.84
N ARG A 4 7.48 -8.67 -13.58
CA ARG A 4 6.71 -8.68 -14.82
C ARG A 4 5.24 -8.97 -14.53
N GLN A 5 4.38 -8.70 -15.51
CA GLN A 5 2.93 -8.88 -15.35
C GLN A 5 2.54 -10.30 -14.91
N GLY A 6 3.24 -11.33 -15.37
CA GLY A 6 2.95 -12.71 -14.98
C GLY A 6 3.26 -13.03 -13.52
N GLU A 7 4.08 -12.22 -12.88
CA GLU A 7 4.49 -12.44 -11.49
C GLU A 7 3.43 -12.02 -10.47
N LYS A 8 2.39 -11.31 -10.91
CA LYS A 8 1.23 -10.98 -10.09
C LYS A 8 0.59 -12.23 -9.47
N SER A 9 0.40 -13.26 -10.27
CA SER A 9 -0.20 -14.51 -9.81
C SER A 9 0.67 -15.21 -8.77
N GLU A 10 1.97 -15.17 -8.97
CA GLU A 10 2.93 -15.76 -8.05
C GLU A 10 2.91 -15.05 -6.70
N GLU A 11 2.99 -13.73 -6.70
CA GLU A 11 2.86 -12.94 -5.47
C GLU A 11 1.54 -13.21 -4.76
N GLN A 12 0.42 -13.24 -5.49
CA GLN A 12 -0.88 -13.49 -4.89
C GLN A 12 -1.03 -14.92 -4.35
N ALA A 13 -0.38 -15.90 -4.98
CA ALA A 13 -0.46 -17.29 -4.55
C ALA A 13 0.45 -17.59 -3.37
N ASP A 14 1.63 -16.97 -3.32
CA ASP A 14 2.67 -17.23 -2.31
C ASP A 14 3.05 -15.96 -1.54
N TRP A 15 2.08 -15.10 -1.32
CA TRP A 15 2.31 -13.77 -0.74
C TRP A 15 2.98 -13.82 0.64
N GLU A 16 2.66 -14.81 1.45
CA GLU A 16 3.23 -14.92 2.80
C GLU A 16 4.75 -15.11 2.76
N ASN A 17 5.23 -15.99 1.90
CA ASN A 17 6.67 -16.23 1.75
C ASN A 17 7.38 -15.04 1.12
N VAL A 18 6.77 -14.44 0.09
CA VAL A 18 7.35 -13.29 -0.61
C VAL A 18 7.49 -12.11 0.34
N LEU A 19 6.39 -11.71 0.97
CA LEU A 19 6.40 -10.55 1.86
C LEU A 19 7.16 -10.84 3.15
N GLY A 20 7.06 -12.04 3.68
CA GLY A 20 7.82 -12.43 4.87
C GLY A 20 9.31 -12.32 4.66
N ALA A 21 9.81 -12.80 3.53
CA ALA A 21 11.23 -12.69 3.20
C ALA A 21 11.67 -11.23 3.03
N GLN A 22 10.87 -10.40 2.38
CA GLN A 22 11.17 -8.97 2.23
C GLN A 22 11.26 -8.27 3.59
N LEU A 23 10.34 -8.57 4.50
CA LEU A 23 10.35 -7.99 5.84
C LEU A 23 11.56 -8.45 6.65
N ASP A 24 11.86 -9.74 6.63
CA ASP A 24 12.97 -10.30 7.40
C ASP A 24 14.31 -9.72 6.94
N ILE A 25 14.51 -9.62 5.63
CA ILE A 25 15.75 -9.07 5.07
C ILE A 25 15.82 -7.56 5.28
N GLY A 26 14.72 -6.86 4.99
CA GLY A 26 14.69 -5.40 5.06
C GLY A 26 14.81 -4.84 6.47
N LEU A 27 14.35 -5.57 7.46
CA LEU A 27 14.37 -5.12 8.87
C LEU A 27 15.55 -5.67 9.66
N ASP A 28 16.40 -6.51 9.06
CA ASP A 28 17.56 -7.06 9.72
C ASP A 28 18.54 -5.95 10.12
N GLY A 29 18.84 -5.85 11.41
CA GLY A 29 19.73 -4.84 11.94
C GLY A 29 19.17 -3.41 12.00
N VAL A 30 17.90 -3.22 11.74
CA VAL A 30 17.26 -1.91 11.72
C VAL A 30 16.57 -1.61 13.06
N ASP A 31 16.66 -0.36 13.52
CA ASP A 31 15.91 0.10 14.69
C ASP A 31 14.43 0.26 14.31
N LYS A 32 13.63 -0.72 14.66
CA LYS A 32 12.21 -0.80 14.29
C LYS A 32 11.36 0.36 14.84
N ARG A 33 11.82 1.02 15.91
CA ARG A 33 11.09 2.16 16.48
C ARG A 33 11.00 3.35 15.52
N ARG A 34 11.80 3.35 14.46
CA ARG A 34 11.91 4.43 13.49
C ARG A 34 11.47 4.01 12.08
N VAL A 35 10.68 2.96 12.00
CA VAL A 35 10.30 2.37 10.71
C VAL A 35 8.78 2.38 10.54
N VAL A 36 8.35 2.76 9.36
CA VAL A 36 6.97 2.59 8.88
C VAL A 36 7.05 1.68 7.65
N ILE A 37 6.17 0.71 7.56
CA ILE A 37 6.14 -0.21 6.43
C ILE A 37 5.19 0.33 5.36
N ALA A 38 5.67 0.51 4.14
CA ALA A 38 4.83 0.85 3.00
C ALA A 38 4.57 -0.41 2.18
N TYR A 39 3.31 -0.81 2.09
CA TYR A 39 2.92 -1.93 1.24
C TYR A 39 2.55 -1.41 -0.16
N GLU A 40 3.34 -1.81 -1.13
CA GLU A 40 3.19 -1.37 -2.53
C GLU A 40 2.97 -2.58 -3.45
N PRO A 41 1.72 -2.99 -3.65
CA PRO A 41 1.44 -4.10 -4.57
C PRO A 41 1.63 -3.65 -6.02
N ILE A 42 2.80 -3.94 -6.56
CA ILE A 42 3.20 -3.45 -7.90
C ILE A 42 2.24 -3.87 -9.01
N TRP A 43 1.53 -4.97 -8.83
CA TRP A 43 0.54 -5.44 -9.78
C TRP A 43 -0.71 -4.56 -9.83
N SER A 44 -0.94 -3.73 -8.82
CA SER A 44 -2.10 -2.82 -8.75
C SER A 44 -1.75 -1.36 -9.05
N ILE A 45 -0.47 -1.04 -9.24
CA ILE A 45 0.01 0.33 -9.40
C ILE A 45 0.17 0.66 -10.89
N GLY A 46 -0.39 1.80 -11.30
CA GLY A 46 -0.21 2.36 -12.61
C GLY A 46 -1.45 2.30 -13.50
N PRO A 47 -1.38 2.93 -14.69
CA PRO A 47 -2.50 2.98 -15.62
C PRO A 47 -2.98 1.60 -16.05
N GLY A 48 -4.29 1.41 -16.11
CA GLY A 48 -4.90 0.18 -16.59
C GLY A 48 -4.82 -1.00 -15.63
N LYS A 49 -4.30 -0.80 -14.42
CA LYS A 49 -4.21 -1.86 -13.42
C LYS A 49 -5.40 -1.85 -12.48
N THR A 50 -5.73 -3.02 -11.95
CA THR A 50 -6.83 -3.17 -10.99
C THR A 50 -6.33 -2.90 -9.58
N PRO A 51 -6.92 -1.95 -8.85
CA PRO A 51 -6.54 -1.69 -7.46
C PRO A 51 -6.79 -2.92 -6.57
N ALA A 52 -6.00 -3.04 -5.51
CA ALA A 52 -6.25 -4.04 -4.49
C ALA A 52 -7.54 -3.70 -3.73
N ASP A 53 -8.32 -4.72 -3.39
CA ASP A 53 -9.56 -4.54 -2.65
C ASP A 53 -9.36 -4.53 -1.13
N LYS A 54 -10.39 -4.12 -0.41
CA LYS A 54 -10.34 -4.01 1.05
C LYS A 54 -9.97 -5.34 1.74
N PRO A 55 -10.58 -6.48 1.42
CA PRO A 55 -10.22 -7.73 2.06
C PRO A 55 -8.76 -8.11 1.87
N TYR A 56 -8.23 -7.88 0.67
CA TYR A 56 -6.84 -8.20 0.36
C TYR A 56 -5.88 -7.30 1.15
N ILE A 57 -6.11 -5.99 1.15
CA ILE A 57 -5.28 -5.03 1.88
C ILE A 57 -5.30 -5.34 3.38
N THR A 58 -6.48 -5.63 3.93
CA THR A 58 -6.64 -5.99 5.34
C THR A 58 -5.82 -7.24 5.71
N LYS A 59 -5.89 -8.26 4.87
CA LYS A 59 -5.15 -9.50 5.05
C LYS A 59 -3.64 -9.24 5.11
N ILE A 60 -3.14 -8.48 4.15
CA ILE A 60 -1.71 -8.16 4.07
C ILE A 60 -1.27 -7.33 5.28
N ALA A 61 -2.03 -6.30 5.63
CA ALA A 61 -1.69 -5.44 6.77
C ALA A 61 -1.63 -6.22 8.08
N ARG A 62 -2.58 -7.13 8.30
CA ARG A 62 -2.56 -8.01 9.48
C ARG A 62 -1.30 -8.87 9.52
N PHE A 63 -0.94 -9.45 8.40
CA PHE A 63 0.27 -10.26 8.30
C PHE A 63 1.52 -9.44 8.62
N VAL A 64 1.63 -8.26 8.02
CA VAL A 64 2.79 -7.38 8.25
C VAL A 64 2.88 -6.99 9.73
N LYS A 65 1.78 -6.58 10.34
CA LYS A 65 1.76 -6.20 11.76
C LYS A 65 2.16 -7.37 12.66
N ALA A 66 1.62 -8.55 12.40
CA ALA A 66 1.97 -9.75 13.18
C ALA A 66 3.46 -10.10 13.03
N ARG A 67 4.00 -9.97 11.83
CA ARG A 67 5.40 -10.32 11.54
C ARG A 67 6.39 -9.32 12.10
N THR A 68 6.00 -8.06 12.22
CA THR A 68 6.90 -6.96 12.64
C THR A 68 6.71 -6.52 14.09
N GLY A 69 5.79 -7.14 14.82
CA GLY A 69 5.50 -6.73 16.19
C GLY A 69 4.65 -5.47 16.30
N GLY A 70 3.87 -5.14 15.27
CA GLY A 70 2.91 -4.06 15.30
C GLY A 70 3.40 -2.74 14.71
N LEU A 71 4.36 -2.77 13.80
CA LEU A 71 4.80 -1.55 13.12
C LEU A 71 3.66 -0.94 12.32
N ASP A 72 3.69 0.39 12.17
CA ASP A 72 2.73 1.11 11.35
C ASP A 72 2.85 0.68 9.88
N VAL A 73 1.69 0.51 9.24
CA VAL A 73 1.61 0.09 7.84
C VAL A 73 0.83 1.14 7.06
N VAL A 74 1.44 1.66 6.00
CA VAL A 74 0.76 2.56 5.08
C VAL A 74 0.56 1.86 3.73
N TYR A 75 -0.55 2.16 3.07
CA TYR A 75 -0.84 1.59 1.77
C TYR A 75 -0.23 2.45 0.67
N GLY A 76 0.63 1.86 -0.14
CA GLY A 76 1.34 2.53 -1.24
C GLY A 76 0.85 2.12 -2.63
N GLY A 77 -0.28 1.42 -2.73
CA GLY A 77 -0.85 1.01 -4.01
C GLY A 77 -1.67 2.09 -4.70
N GLY A 78 -1.61 3.32 -4.22
CA GLY A 78 -2.30 4.47 -4.81
C GLY A 78 -3.49 4.91 -3.97
N LEU A 79 -3.26 5.83 -3.05
CA LEU A 79 -4.33 6.51 -2.34
C LEU A 79 -4.84 7.66 -3.22
N LYS A 80 -6.14 7.65 -3.51
CA LYS A 80 -6.78 8.63 -4.39
C LYS A 80 -8.19 8.94 -3.91
N GLN A 81 -8.87 9.88 -4.59
CA GLN A 81 -10.21 10.32 -4.21
C GLN A 81 -11.20 9.16 -4.12
N ASP A 82 -11.13 8.21 -5.07
CA ASP A 82 -12.10 7.11 -5.18
C ASP A 82 -12.01 6.10 -4.03
N ASN A 83 -10.81 5.90 -3.47
CA ASN A 83 -10.59 4.84 -2.49
C ASN A 83 -10.23 5.34 -1.10
N ALA A 84 -10.11 6.65 -0.91
CA ALA A 84 -9.68 7.23 0.37
C ALA A 84 -10.56 6.79 1.54
N ALA A 85 -11.88 6.85 1.38
CA ALA A 85 -12.80 6.46 2.45
C ALA A 85 -12.73 4.96 2.74
N MET A 86 -12.57 4.13 1.70
CA MET A 86 -12.42 2.70 1.88
C MET A 86 -11.12 2.37 2.63
N LEU A 87 -10.01 2.99 2.23
CA LEU A 87 -8.72 2.76 2.91
C LEU A 87 -8.77 3.22 4.36
N ALA A 88 -9.39 4.36 4.63
CA ALA A 88 -9.55 4.87 5.99
C ALA A 88 -10.40 3.95 6.86
N SER A 89 -11.25 3.12 6.27
CA SER A 89 -12.09 2.16 7.01
C SER A 89 -11.36 0.87 7.40
N ILE A 90 -10.09 0.72 7.00
CA ILE A 90 -9.28 -0.45 7.33
C ILE A 90 -8.49 -0.15 8.60
N ASP A 91 -8.87 -0.77 9.70
CA ASP A 91 -8.24 -0.52 11.00
C ASP A 91 -6.76 -0.89 11.03
N GLU A 92 -6.36 -1.86 10.22
CA GLU A 92 -4.98 -2.34 10.16
C GLU A 92 -4.05 -1.42 9.37
N ILE A 93 -4.59 -0.42 8.65
CA ILE A 93 -3.82 0.55 7.89
C ILE A 93 -3.72 1.85 8.66
N ASP A 94 -2.50 2.36 8.81
CA ASP A 94 -2.22 3.58 9.57
C ASP A 94 -2.13 4.82 8.69
N GLY A 95 -2.14 4.64 7.36
CA GLY A 95 -2.10 5.74 6.42
C GLY A 95 -1.98 5.27 4.98
N GLY A 96 -1.70 6.21 4.08
CA GLY A 96 -1.54 5.91 2.67
C GLY A 96 -0.57 6.87 2.00
N LEU A 97 -0.05 6.44 0.86
CA LEU A 97 0.84 7.25 0.04
C LEU A 97 0.06 7.76 -1.17
N ILE A 98 0.18 9.06 -1.43
CA ILE A 98 -0.47 9.72 -2.56
C ILE A 98 0.58 9.92 -3.65
N ALA A 99 0.33 9.34 -4.83
CA ALA A 99 1.24 9.48 -5.96
C ALA A 99 1.07 10.82 -6.66
N LEU A 100 2.16 11.33 -7.20
CA LEU A 100 2.13 12.53 -8.03
C LEU A 100 1.66 12.25 -9.46
N THR A 101 1.62 10.98 -9.86
CA THR A 101 1.19 10.58 -11.20
C THR A 101 -0.22 10.03 -11.14
N ARG A 102 -1.12 10.62 -11.93
CA ARG A 102 -2.48 10.11 -12.07
C ARG A 102 -2.45 8.72 -12.72
N PHE A 103 -3.44 7.90 -12.41
CA PHE A 103 -3.59 6.57 -13.02
C PHE A 103 -3.86 6.63 -14.54
N SER A 104 -4.21 7.80 -15.05
CA SER A 104 -4.28 8.06 -16.50
C SER A 104 -2.89 8.23 -17.14
N GLY A 105 -1.82 8.28 -16.34
CA GLY A 105 -0.46 8.51 -16.82
C GLY A 105 -0.03 9.97 -16.81
N GLU A 106 -0.91 10.88 -16.45
CA GLU A 106 -0.55 12.30 -16.33
C GLU A 106 0.32 12.53 -15.11
N ILE A 107 1.40 13.29 -15.28
CA ILE A 107 2.33 13.61 -14.21
C ILE A 107 2.03 15.03 -13.73
N GLY A 108 1.96 15.21 -12.42
CA GLY A 108 1.78 16.52 -11.84
C GLY A 108 1.23 16.45 -10.42
N PHE A 109 1.34 17.57 -9.74
CA PHE A 109 0.78 17.73 -8.41
C PHE A 109 -0.47 18.62 -8.52
N TYR A 110 -1.57 18.11 -8.02
CA TYR A 110 -2.87 18.76 -8.06
C TYR A 110 -3.32 19.07 -6.63
N PRO A 111 -3.07 20.28 -6.11
CA PRO A 111 -3.32 20.62 -4.70
C PRO A 111 -4.76 20.37 -4.26
N ASP A 112 -5.74 20.71 -5.09
CA ASP A 112 -7.14 20.52 -4.75
C ASP A 112 -7.51 19.04 -4.60
N GLU A 113 -6.99 18.20 -5.49
CA GLU A 113 -7.20 16.75 -5.39
C GLU A 113 -6.50 16.19 -4.15
N TYR A 114 -5.30 16.63 -3.88
CA TYR A 114 -4.55 16.24 -2.69
C TYR A 114 -5.33 16.56 -1.41
N LEU A 115 -5.86 17.76 -1.32
CA LEU A 115 -6.65 18.18 -0.16
C LEU A 115 -7.95 17.37 -0.05
N ASP A 116 -8.61 17.08 -1.17
CA ASP A 116 -9.82 16.28 -1.18
C ASP A 116 -9.56 14.84 -0.74
N ILE A 117 -8.45 14.24 -1.17
CA ILE A 117 -8.04 12.92 -0.71
C ILE A 117 -7.86 12.91 0.80
N ILE A 118 -7.19 13.90 1.35
CA ILE A 118 -6.99 14.02 2.80
C ILE A 118 -8.32 14.12 3.53
N ARG A 119 -9.22 14.98 3.05
CA ARG A 119 -10.55 15.13 3.66
C ARG A 119 -11.32 13.82 3.67
N ARG A 120 -11.34 13.12 2.56
CA ARG A 120 -12.05 11.84 2.45
C ARG A 120 -11.44 10.77 3.35
N TYR A 121 -10.12 10.75 3.43
CA TYR A 121 -9.43 9.82 4.32
C TYR A 121 -9.74 10.10 5.79
N LEU A 122 -9.75 11.36 6.18
CA LEU A 122 -10.04 11.78 7.56
C LEU A 122 -11.54 11.77 7.89
N GLY A 123 -12.41 11.53 6.92
CA GLY A 123 -13.86 11.52 7.13
C GLY A 123 -14.46 12.90 7.28
N LYS A 124 -13.86 13.89 6.67
CA LYS A 124 -14.31 15.30 6.82
C LYS A 124 -14.81 15.92 5.54
#